data_6238c48cb92822ac1d2906d5ad9abebf
#
_entry.id   6238c48cb92822ac1d2906d5ad9abebf
#
_cell.length_a   1.000
_cell.length_b   1.000
_cell.length_c   1.000
_cell.angle_alpha   90.00
_cell.angle_beta   90.00
_cell.angle_gamma   90.00
#
_symmetry.space_group_name_H-M   'P 1'
#
loop_
_entity.id
_entity.type
_entity.pdbx_description
1 polymer ?
#
loop_
_entity_poly.entity_id
_entity_poly.type
_entity_poly.pdbx_seq_one_letter_code
_entity_poly.pdbx_strand_id
1 'polypeptide(L)'
;MGFIQIIQLLLRNKKWVLVFPILAASLVFYLTRNIPSTYSAEMVIYTGIASGYNIGNDMEGKTDFHMVNSKFDNLIQTITSKETNKEVALRLLAEMINKPAFLNRLILKTGNQRFEWLADSSKTKNLRGATVELTYNSLLQEIHKGSNNPYFELVFGKYDNPFNIKTIRDIKATRIGFSDMVKVEYTANDAYITKRTLDIL
;
A
#
# COMPACT_ATOMS: atom_id res chain seq x y z
N MET A 1 -55.72 2.73 -5.95
CA MET A 1 -55.55 2.31 -4.55
C MET A 1 -55.29 3.55 -3.69
N GLY A 2 -56.13 3.80 -2.71
CA GLY A 2 -55.97 4.98 -1.86
C GLY A 2 -54.89 4.74 -0.79
N PHE A 3 -54.17 5.79 -0.38
CA PHE A 3 -53.12 5.77 0.65
C PHE A 3 -53.54 5.01 1.92
N ILE A 4 -54.79 5.14 2.32
CA ILE A 4 -55.38 4.46 3.50
C ILE A 4 -55.38 2.90 3.30
N GLN A 5 -55.64 2.39 2.11
CA GLN A 5 -55.65 0.99 1.83
C GLN A 5 -54.23 0.36 1.93
N ILE A 6 -53.19 1.12 1.55
CA ILE A 6 -51.80 0.68 1.68
C ILE A 6 -51.42 0.58 3.18
N ILE A 7 -51.82 1.55 3.98
CA ILE A 7 -51.53 1.55 5.43
C ILE A 7 -52.27 0.39 6.12
N GLN A 8 -53.51 0.12 5.77
CA GLN A 8 -54.26 -1.01 6.32
C GLN A 8 -53.65 -2.37 5.93
N LEU A 9 -53.13 -2.49 4.73
CA LEU A 9 -52.44 -3.71 4.26
C LEU A 9 -51.12 -3.92 4.98
N LEU A 10 -50.35 -2.87 5.23
CA LEU A 10 -49.13 -2.88 6.02
C LEU A 10 -49.41 -3.29 7.48
N LEU A 11 -50.44 -2.70 8.10
CA LEU A 11 -50.80 -3.01 9.49
C LEU A 11 -51.35 -4.45 9.63
N ARG A 12 -52.05 -4.97 8.63
CA ARG A 12 -52.54 -6.36 8.61
C ARG A 12 -51.38 -7.35 8.53
N ASN A 13 -50.30 -6.99 7.84
CA ASN A 13 -49.13 -7.83 7.65
C ASN A 13 -47.92 -7.36 8.47
N LYS A 14 -48.12 -6.66 9.61
CA LYS A 14 -47.08 -6.02 10.43
C LYS A 14 -45.91 -6.94 10.79
N LYS A 15 -46.15 -8.24 11.00
CA LYS A 15 -45.10 -9.23 11.28
C LYS A 15 -44.14 -9.39 10.11
N TRP A 16 -44.63 -9.50 8.88
CA TRP A 16 -43.83 -9.64 7.69
C TRP A 16 -43.06 -8.34 7.33
N VAL A 17 -43.72 -7.21 7.50
CA VAL A 17 -43.13 -5.89 7.30
C VAL A 17 -41.96 -5.65 8.23
N LEU A 18 -41.94 -6.25 9.42
CA LEU A 18 -40.87 -6.11 10.40
C LEU A 18 -39.80 -7.20 10.20
N VAL A 19 -40.18 -8.42 9.85
CA VAL A 19 -39.25 -9.55 9.70
C VAL A 19 -38.37 -9.39 8.46
N PHE A 20 -38.89 -8.93 7.32
CA PHE A 20 -38.11 -8.81 6.08
C PHE A 20 -36.94 -7.81 6.20
N PRO A 21 -37.10 -6.58 6.73
CA PRO A 21 -35.99 -5.66 6.92
C PRO A 21 -34.93 -6.19 7.88
N ILE A 22 -35.34 -6.86 8.96
CA ILE A 22 -34.40 -7.45 9.93
C ILE A 22 -33.58 -8.57 9.27
N LEU A 23 -34.24 -9.45 8.51
CA LEU A 23 -33.57 -10.51 7.75
C LEU A 23 -32.58 -9.91 6.72
N ALA A 24 -33.03 -8.91 5.95
CA ALA A 24 -32.20 -8.23 4.97
C ALA A 24 -31.00 -7.54 5.62
N ALA A 25 -31.22 -6.83 6.73
CA ALA A 25 -30.15 -6.17 7.48
C ALA A 25 -29.13 -7.19 8.05
N SER A 26 -29.62 -8.30 8.59
CA SER A 26 -28.75 -9.38 9.10
C SER A 26 -27.94 -10.03 7.99
N LEU A 27 -28.54 -10.25 6.82
CA LEU A 27 -27.84 -10.79 5.66
C LEU A 27 -26.76 -9.85 5.16
N VAL A 28 -27.07 -8.55 5.00
CA VAL A 28 -26.10 -7.53 4.59
C VAL A 28 -24.97 -7.43 5.61
N PHE A 29 -25.30 -7.38 6.90
CA PHE A 29 -24.29 -7.36 7.97
C PHE A 29 -23.36 -8.57 7.92
N TYR A 30 -23.93 -9.77 7.73
CA TYR A 30 -23.14 -10.99 7.62
C TYR A 30 -22.20 -10.98 6.40
N LEU A 31 -22.68 -10.51 5.25
CA LEU A 31 -21.89 -10.43 4.01
C LEU A 31 -20.81 -9.34 4.10
N THR A 32 -21.09 -8.22 4.76
CA THR A 32 -20.17 -7.07 4.83
C THR A 32 -19.17 -7.14 5.99
N ARG A 33 -19.45 -7.96 7.00
CA ARG A 33 -18.62 -8.08 8.21
C ARG A 33 -17.14 -8.39 7.93
N ASN A 34 -16.86 -9.15 6.88
CA ASN A 34 -15.53 -9.64 6.56
C ASN A 34 -14.84 -8.84 5.43
N ILE A 35 -15.43 -7.73 4.98
CA ILE A 35 -14.80 -6.89 3.97
C ILE A 35 -13.60 -6.18 4.61
N PRO A 36 -12.36 -6.40 4.12
CA PRO A 36 -11.19 -5.73 4.66
C PRO A 36 -11.27 -4.22 4.38
N SER A 37 -10.92 -3.44 5.39
CA SER A 37 -10.79 -1.99 5.20
C SER A 37 -9.65 -1.68 4.25
N THR A 38 -9.89 -0.80 3.29
CA THR A 38 -8.89 -0.35 2.32
C THR A 38 -8.56 1.12 2.58
N TYR A 39 -7.28 1.44 2.64
CA TYR A 39 -6.77 2.78 2.86
C TYR A 39 -5.98 3.21 1.64
N SER A 40 -6.27 4.41 1.14
CA SER A 40 -5.52 5.03 0.05
C SER A 40 -4.78 6.25 0.59
N ALA A 41 -3.55 6.42 0.15
CA ALA A 41 -2.78 7.63 0.38
C ALA A 41 -2.22 8.13 -0.96
N GLU A 42 -2.04 9.43 -1.04
CA GLU A 42 -1.43 10.09 -2.18
C GLU A 42 -0.35 11.06 -1.72
N MET A 43 0.67 11.23 -2.54
CA MET A 43 1.65 12.30 -2.40
C MET A 43 1.92 12.93 -3.75
N VAL A 44 2.31 14.19 -3.72
CA VAL A 44 2.67 14.95 -4.93
C VAL A 44 4.14 15.32 -4.84
N ILE A 45 4.90 14.94 -5.87
CA ILE A 45 6.32 15.25 -6.00
C ILE A 45 6.47 16.38 -7.01
N TYR A 46 7.08 17.48 -6.59
CA TYR A 46 7.50 18.54 -7.50
C TYR A 46 8.86 18.19 -8.10
N THR A 47 8.94 18.12 -9.43
CA THR A 47 10.13 17.60 -10.12
C THR A 47 11.03 18.68 -10.72
N GLY A 48 10.50 19.88 -11.03
CA GLY A 48 11.22 20.93 -11.74
C GLY A 48 11.60 20.62 -13.20
N ILE A 49 11.10 19.50 -13.75
CA ILE A 49 11.50 19.01 -15.09
C ILE A 49 11.02 19.93 -16.20
N ALA A 50 9.76 20.43 -16.12
CA ALA A 50 9.16 21.26 -17.16
C ALA A 50 9.56 22.73 -17.02
N SER A 51 9.84 23.21 -15.81
CA SER A 51 10.25 24.60 -15.55
C SER A 51 11.67 24.91 -16.03
N GLY A 52 12.38 23.92 -16.57
CA GLY A 52 13.68 24.16 -17.21
C GLY A 52 14.78 24.56 -16.24
N TYR A 53 14.69 24.19 -14.96
CA TYR A 53 15.76 24.41 -13.98
C TYR A 53 16.97 23.54 -14.31
N ASN A 54 17.58 23.79 -15.47
CA ASN A 54 18.94 23.35 -15.75
C ASN A 54 19.89 24.34 -15.06
N ILE A 55 20.37 23.99 -13.91
CA ILE A 55 21.56 24.61 -13.31
C ILE A 55 22.75 24.17 -14.18
N GLY A 56 23.04 24.89 -15.24
CA GLY A 56 24.23 24.66 -16.03
C GLY A 56 24.02 24.73 -17.52
N ASN A 57 24.50 25.83 -18.07
CA ASN A 57 24.80 26.19 -19.45
C ASN A 57 23.67 26.81 -20.29
N ASP A 58 23.93 28.09 -20.51
CA ASP A 58 23.47 28.94 -21.59
C ASP A 58 23.31 28.20 -22.91
N MET A 59 22.10 27.82 -23.23
CA MET A 59 21.61 27.74 -24.59
C MET A 59 20.16 28.21 -24.61
N GLU A 60 19.92 29.35 -25.19
CA GLU A 60 18.63 29.80 -25.71
C GLU A 60 17.98 28.64 -26.48
N GLY A 61 17.18 27.84 -25.82
CA GLY A 61 16.58 26.68 -26.44
C GLY A 61 15.14 26.53 -25.97
N LYS A 62 14.23 26.61 -26.92
CA LYS A 62 12.86 26.12 -26.76
C LYS A 62 12.91 24.79 -26.04
N THR A 63 12.32 24.73 -24.86
CA THR A 63 12.20 23.48 -24.08
C THR A 63 11.53 22.46 -25.00
N ASP A 64 12.28 21.44 -25.43
CA ASP A 64 11.73 20.42 -26.32
C ASP A 64 10.70 19.60 -25.53
N PHE A 65 9.45 19.76 -25.91
CA PHE A 65 8.33 19.09 -25.27
C PHE A 65 8.50 17.55 -25.23
N HIS A 66 9.12 16.99 -26.27
CA HIS A 66 9.43 15.56 -26.32
C HIS A 66 10.47 15.16 -25.27
N MET A 67 11.50 15.99 -25.09
CA MET A 67 12.52 15.75 -24.06
C MET A 67 11.92 15.83 -22.65
N VAL A 68 11.06 16.79 -22.39
CA VAL A 68 10.35 16.94 -21.11
C VAL A 68 9.49 15.70 -20.82
N ASN A 69 8.68 15.28 -21.78
CA ASN A 69 7.84 14.10 -21.63
C ASN A 69 8.67 12.84 -21.39
N SER A 70 9.76 12.64 -22.12
CA SER A 70 10.66 11.48 -21.90
C SER A 70 11.27 11.48 -20.52
N LYS A 71 11.61 12.64 -19.94
CA LYS A 71 12.11 12.73 -18.55
C LYS A 71 11.04 12.33 -17.53
N PHE A 72 9.77 12.76 -17.75
CA PHE A 72 8.67 12.33 -16.89
C PHE A 72 8.39 10.85 -17.02
N ASP A 73 8.38 10.29 -18.22
CA ASP A 73 8.17 8.87 -18.44
C ASP A 73 9.27 8.04 -17.75
N ASN A 74 10.53 8.45 -17.86
CA ASN A 74 11.65 7.81 -17.16
C ASN A 74 11.50 7.90 -15.65
N LEU A 75 11.08 9.04 -15.10
CA LEU A 75 10.82 9.20 -13.66
C LEU A 75 9.70 8.27 -13.20
N ILE A 76 8.57 8.24 -13.89
CA ILE A 76 7.44 7.37 -13.58
C ILE A 76 7.86 5.90 -13.66
N GLN A 77 8.61 5.51 -14.69
CA GLN A 77 9.15 4.15 -14.81
C GLN A 77 10.10 3.81 -13.67
N THR A 78 10.94 4.75 -13.23
CA THR A 78 11.83 4.56 -12.08
C THR A 78 11.03 4.34 -10.80
N ILE A 79 10.03 5.19 -10.53
CA ILE A 79 9.14 5.08 -9.35
C ILE A 79 8.44 3.71 -9.33
N THR A 80 7.94 3.26 -10.47
CA THR A 80 7.17 2.01 -10.59
C THR A 80 8.04 0.79 -10.91
N SER A 81 9.37 0.95 -10.96
CA SER A 81 10.29 -0.12 -11.31
C SER A 81 10.29 -1.26 -10.28
N LYS A 82 10.68 -2.44 -10.73
CA LYS A 82 10.81 -3.60 -9.87
C LYS A 82 11.89 -3.40 -8.78
N GLU A 83 12.95 -2.69 -9.12
CA GLU A 83 14.06 -2.37 -8.22
C GLU A 83 13.60 -1.43 -7.11
N THR A 84 12.90 -0.36 -7.45
CA THR A 84 12.32 0.58 -6.47
C THR A 84 11.32 -0.14 -5.57
N ASN A 85 10.41 -0.92 -6.15
CA ASN A 85 9.43 -1.69 -5.38
C ASN A 85 10.10 -2.71 -4.43
N LYS A 86 11.20 -3.34 -4.86
CA LYS A 86 12.00 -4.22 -4.02
C LYS A 86 12.63 -3.46 -2.85
N GLU A 87 13.21 -2.31 -3.12
CA GLU A 87 13.83 -1.48 -2.09
C GLU A 87 12.80 -1.00 -1.06
N VAL A 88 11.65 -0.51 -1.51
CA VAL A 88 10.54 -0.10 -0.65
C VAL A 88 10.05 -1.26 0.22
N ALA A 89 9.86 -2.45 -0.38
CA ALA A 89 9.47 -3.67 0.35
C ALA A 89 10.44 -4.00 1.49
N LEU A 90 11.73 -3.98 1.19
CA LEU A 90 12.79 -4.32 2.13
C LEU A 90 12.93 -3.27 3.24
N ARG A 91 12.87 -1.97 2.91
CA ARG A 91 12.91 -0.89 3.89
C ARG A 91 11.70 -0.92 4.81
N LEU A 92 10.51 -1.18 4.26
CA LEU A 92 9.29 -1.34 5.03
C LEU A 92 9.39 -2.53 6.01
N LEU A 93 9.88 -3.66 5.53
CA LEU A 93 10.10 -4.86 6.36
C LEU A 93 11.15 -4.59 7.46
N ALA A 94 12.26 -3.94 7.14
CA ALA A 94 13.30 -3.55 8.10
C ALA A 94 12.76 -2.62 9.20
N GLU A 95 11.93 -1.65 8.83
CA GLU A 95 11.27 -0.76 9.78
C GLU A 95 10.32 -1.53 10.71
N MET A 96 9.57 -2.48 10.17
CA MET A 96 8.65 -3.30 10.98
C MET A 96 9.40 -4.21 11.96
N ILE A 97 10.51 -4.80 11.56
CA ILE A 97 11.37 -5.60 12.44
C ILE A 97 11.88 -4.74 13.61
N ASN A 98 12.20 -3.47 13.37
CA ASN A 98 12.63 -2.53 14.41
C ASN A 98 11.50 -2.01 15.30
N LYS A 99 10.23 -2.16 14.89
CA LYS A 99 9.05 -1.72 15.64
C LYS A 99 8.12 -2.88 15.99
N PRO A 100 8.52 -3.80 16.89
CA PRO A 100 7.79 -5.04 17.15
C PRO A 100 6.37 -4.82 17.67
N ALA A 101 6.12 -3.77 18.44
CA ALA A 101 4.78 -3.46 18.94
C ALA A 101 3.80 -3.17 17.78
N PHE A 102 4.27 -2.50 16.73
CA PHE A 102 3.47 -2.23 15.55
C PHE A 102 3.27 -3.50 14.71
N LEU A 103 4.32 -4.29 14.55
CA LEU A 103 4.26 -5.57 13.84
C LEU A 103 3.25 -6.52 14.50
N ASN A 104 3.26 -6.63 15.83
CA ASN A 104 2.27 -7.42 16.57
C ASN A 104 0.85 -6.95 16.29
N ARG A 105 0.60 -5.63 16.29
CA ARG A 105 -0.72 -5.08 15.96
C ARG A 105 -1.15 -5.41 14.53
N LEU A 106 -0.23 -5.35 13.58
CA LEU A 106 -0.50 -5.68 12.19
C LEU A 106 -0.87 -7.17 12.04
N ILE A 107 -0.14 -8.07 12.69
CA ILE A 107 -0.39 -9.50 12.69
C ILE A 107 -1.77 -9.80 13.27
N LEU A 108 -2.09 -9.23 14.44
CA LEU A 108 -3.40 -9.40 15.09
C LEU A 108 -4.54 -8.89 14.20
N LYS A 109 -4.35 -7.76 13.52
CA LYS A 109 -5.37 -7.16 12.65
C LYS A 109 -5.61 -7.98 11.37
N THR A 110 -4.56 -8.53 10.79
CA THR A 110 -4.65 -9.29 9.53
C THR A 110 -5.05 -10.74 9.75
N GLY A 111 -4.93 -11.26 10.98
CA GLY A 111 -5.17 -12.67 11.30
C GLY A 111 -4.25 -13.64 10.55
N ASN A 112 -3.18 -13.13 9.97
CA ASN A 112 -2.31 -13.91 9.12
C ASN A 112 -1.17 -14.54 9.94
N GLN A 113 -1.40 -15.76 10.40
CA GLN A 113 -0.44 -16.55 11.21
C GLN A 113 0.92 -16.78 10.52
N ARG A 114 1.00 -16.57 9.20
CA ARG A 114 2.24 -16.83 8.43
C ARG A 114 3.38 -15.88 8.76
N PHE A 115 3.12 -14.71 9.32
CA PHE A 115 4.17 -13.79 9.78
C PHE A 115 4.24 -13.64 11.29
N GLU A 116 3.53 -14.46 12.07
CA GLU A 116 3.65 -14.46 13.53
C GLU A 116 5.11 -14.67 13.99
N TRP A 117 5.87 -15.44 13.22
CA TRP A 117 7.29 -15.65 13.50
C TRP A 117 8.14 -14.38 13.39
N LEU A 118 7.70 -13.34 12.67
CA LEU A 118 8.37 -12.03 12.63
C LEU A 118 8.24 -11.30 13.98
N ALA A 119 7.17 -11.53 14.70
CA ALA A 119 6.96 -10.97 16.03
C ALA A 119 7.86 -11.63 17.10
N ASP A 120 8.31 -12.85 16.83
CA ASP A 120 9.25 -13.54 17.70
C ASP A 120 10.62 -12.85 17.68
N SER A 121 10.88 -12.09 18.74
CA SER A 121 12.13 -11.34 18.87
C SER A 121 13.37 -12.22 18.85
N SER A 122 13.25 -13.52 19.18
CA SER A 122 14.37 -14.45 19.14
C SER A 122 14.83 -14.73 17.69
N LYS A 123 13.88 -14.82 16.76
CA LYS A 123 14.15 -15.09 15.35
C LYS A 123 14.65 -13.88 14.59
N THR A 124 14.21 -12.68 14.99
CA THR A 124 14.57 -11.41 14.34
C THR A 124 15.74 -10.69 15.02
N LYS A 125 16.21 -11.18 16.17
CA LYS A 125 17.27 -10.53 16.97
C LYS A 125 18.56 -10.30 16.19
N ASN A 126 18.96 -11.26 15.39
CA ASN A 126 20.21 -11.19 14.60
C ASN A 126 20.12 -10.18 13.43
N LEU A 127 18.90 -9.81 13.01
CA LEU A 127 18.69 -8.82 11.95
C LEU A 127 18.51 -7.42 12.49
N ARG A 128 18.02 -7.30 13.74
CA ARG A 128 17.71 -6.01 14.34
C ARG A 128 18.97 -5.24 14.66
N GLY A 129 19.24 -4.21 13.87
CA GLY A 129 20.28 -3.23 14.12
C GLY A 129 19.81 -2.08 15.03
N ALA A 130 20.76 -1.22 15.42
CA ALA A 130 20.46 0.00 16.18
C ALA A 130 19.61 0.99 15.35
N THR A 131 19.71 0.93 14.03
CA THR A 131 18.96 1.76 13.08
C THR A 131 18.23 0.91 12.05
N VAL A 132 17.22 1.50 11.39
CA VAL A 132 16.50 0.85 10.29
C VAL A 132 17.46 0.48 9.15
N GLU A 133 18.44 1.34 8.87
CA GLU A 133 19.42 1.12 7.80
C GLU A 133 20.33 -0.09 8.08
N LEU A 134 20.78 -0.28 9.32
CA LEU A 134 21.53 -1.48 9.70
C LEU A 134 20.70 -2.74 9.58
N THR A 135 19.44 -2.68 9.95
CA THR A 135 18.50 -3.81 9.79
C THR A 135 18.24 -4.10 8.31
N TYR A 136 18.09 -3.08 7.48
CA TYR A 136 17.94 -3.22 6.03
C TYR A 136 19.15 -3.94 5.41
N ASN A 137 20.37 -3.52 5.77
CA ASN A 137 21.60 -4.15 5.27
C ASN A 137 21.73 -5.62 5.71
N SER A 138 21.39 -5.92 6.97
CA SER A 138 21.36 -7.28 7.47
C SER A 138 20.33 -8.13 6.74
N LEU A 139 19.14 -7.57 6.46
CA LEU A 139 18.07 -8.23 5.72
C LEU A 139 18.47 -8.50 4.26
N LEU A 140 19.17 -7.57 3.61
CA LEU A 140 19.73 -7.77 2.28
C LEU A 140 20.70 -8.96 2.23
N GLN A 141 21.60 -9.05 3.21
CA GLN A 141 22.55 -10.16 3.30
C GLN A 141 21.81 -11.49 3.48
N GLU A 142 20.79 -11.53 4.33
CA GLU A 142 19.98 -12.75 4.51
C GLU A 142 19.26 -13.16 3.23
N ILE A 143 18.66 -12.23 2.51
CA ILE A 143 17.95 -12.51 1.26
C ILE A 143 18.90 -13.02 0.17
N HIS A 144 20.15 -12.54 0.13
CA HIS A 144 21.15 -13.02 -0.82
C HIS A 144 21.62 -14.47 -0.56
N LYS A 145 21.36 -15.04 0.64
CA LYS A 145 21.69 -16.45 0.94
C LYS A 145 20.82 -17.46 0.19
N GLY A 146 19.75 -17.01 -0.47
CA GLY A 146 18.96 -17.84 -1.37
C GLY A 146 17.47 -17.96 -1.02
N SER A 147 16.75 -18.69 -1.88
CA SER A 147 15.29 -18.81 -1.86
C SER A 147 14.71 -19.61 -0.69
N ASN A 148 15.53 -20.38 0.05
CA ASN A 148 15.09 -21.13 1.23
C ASN A 148 14.97 -20.27 2.50
N ASN A 149 15.12 -18.96 2.36
CA ASN A 149 15.05 -18.02 3.45
C ASN A 149 13.61 -17.51 3.64
N PRO A 150 13.03 -17.55 4.85
CA PRO A 150 11.68 -17.07 5.11
C PRO A 150 11.48 -15.59 4.78
N TYR A 151 12.52 -14.75 4.89
CA TYR A 151 12.47 -13.34 4.50
C TYR A 151 12.37 -13.18 2.99
N PHE A 152 13.04 -14.06 2.22
CA PHE A 152 12.90 -14.10 0.77
C PHE A 152 11.46 -14.43 0.38
N GLU A 153 10.84 -15.41 1.02
CA GLU A 153 9.44 -15.78 0.78
C GLU A 153 8.45 -14.64 1.11
N LEU A 154 8.72 -13.83 2.13
CA LEU A 154 7.89 -12.66 2.42
C LEU A 154 7.92 -11.63 1.30
N VAL A 155 9.10 -11.34 0.77
CA VAL A 155 9.29 -10.27 -0.23
C VAL A 155 8.95 -10.73 -1.64
N PHE A 156 9.36 -11.95 -2.01
CA PHE A 156 9.28 -12.47 -3.38
C PHE A 156 8.32 -13.65 -3.56
N GLY A 157 7.78 -14.17 -2.47
CA GLY A 157 6.92 -15.34 -2.49
C GLY A 157 5.57 -15.13 -3.16
N LYS A 158 4.74 -16.19 -3.13
CA LYS A 158 3.41 -16.19 -3.76
C LYS A 158 2.32 -15.57 -2.89
N TYR A 159 2.60 -15.39 -1.61
CA TYR A 159 1.58 -15.00 -0.64
C TYR A 159 1.40 -13.49 -0.60
N ASP A 160 0.14 -13.08 -0.61
CA ASP A 160 -0.23 -11.69 -0.43
C ASP A 160 0.09 -11.24 1.00
N ASN A 161 0.95 -10.24 1.11
CA ASN A 161 1.34 -9.63 2.37
C ASN A 161 1.87 -8.20 2.11
N PRO A 162 1.86 -7.31 3.10
CA PRO A 162 2.25 -5.91 2.93
C PRO A 162 3.69 -5.67 2.47
N PHE A 163 4.56 -6.66 2.66
CA PHE A 163 5.99 -6.60 2.31
C PHE A 163 6.29 -7.26 0.98
N ASN A 164 5.28 -7.80 0.30
CA ASN A 164 5.47 -8.49 -0.96
C ASN A 164 5.61 -7.47 -2.10
N ILE A 165 6.60 -7.70 -2.95
CA ILE A 165 6.87 -6.84 -4.11
C ILE A 165 5.67 -6.74 -5.06
N LYS A 166 4.81 -7.77 -5.11
CA LYS A 166 3.59 -7.75 -5.92
C LYS A 166 2.55 -6.78 -5.37
N THR A 167 2.42 -6.71 -4.03
CA THR A 167 1.51 -5.78 -3.35
C THR A 167 2.02 -4.34 -3.49
N ILE A 168 3.34 -4.13 -3.35
CA ILE A 168 3.95 -2.80 -3.50
C ILE A 168 3.92 -2.33 -4.95
N ARG A 169 3.94 -3.24 -5.92
CA ARG A 169 3.82 -2.93 -7.36
C ARG A 169 2.53 -2.18 -7.72
N ASP A 170 1.52 -2.18 -6.85
CA ASP A 170 0.28 -1.43 -7.05
C ASP A 170 0.44 0.09 -6.83
N ILE A 171 1.67 0.57 -6.57
CA ILE A 171 2.01 2.00 -6.60
C ILE A 171 1.75 2.53 -8.00
N LYS A 172 0.95 3.59 -8.06
CA LYS A 172 0.61 4.31 -9.30
C LYS A 172 1.28 5.68 -9.28
N ALA A 173 2.00 6.00 -10.35
CA ALA A 173 2.58 7.32 -10.54
C ALA A 173 2.04 7.93 -11.84
N THR A 174 1.56 9.18 -11.76
CA THR A 174 0.98 9.87 -12.92
C THR A 174 1.37 11.35 -12.89
N ARG A 175 1.71 11.91 -14.05
CA ARG A 175 1.93 13.35 -14.18
C ARG A 175 0.62 14.11 -14.03
N ILE A 176 0.61 15.22 -13.30
CA ILE A 176 -0.56 16.09 -13.15
C ILE A 176 -0.60 17.07 -14.35
N GLY A 177 -1.37 16.74 -15.37
CA GLY A 177 -1.50 17.56 -16.58
C GLY A 177 -0.15 17.86 -17.22
N PHE A 178 0.10 19.14 -17.56
CA PHE A 178 1.38 19.62 -18.10
C PHE A 178 2.27 20.27 -17.04
N SER A 179 1.97 20.05 -15.75
CA SER A 179 2.73 20.63 -14.65
C SER A 179 4.05 19.90 -14.37
N ASP A 180 4.84 20.45 -13.46
CA ASP A 180 6.06 19.84 -12.92
C ASP A 180 5.79 18.83 -11.79
N MET A 181 4.57 18.37 -11.67
CA MET A 181 4.14 17.55 -10.56
C MET A 181 3.82 16.12 -11.01
N VAL A 182 4.27 15.17 -10.22
CA VAL A 182 3.90 13.75 -10.32
C VAL A 182 3.12 13.37 -9.06
N LYS A 183 1.92 12.88 -9.27
CA LYS A 183 1.10 12.29 -8.21
C LYS A 183 1.45 10.81 -8.09
N VAL A 184 1.71 10.37 -6.87
CA VAL A 184 1.94 8.97 -6.54
C VAL A 184 0.85 8.52 -5.58
N GLU A 185 0.20 7.42 -5.90
CA GLU A 185 -0.90 6.82 -5.14
C GLU A 185 -0.56 5.39 -4.75
N TYR A 186 -0.90 5.02 -3.53
CA TYR A 186 -0.80 3.66 -3.05
C TYR A 186 -1.99 3.29 -2.18
N THR A 187 -2.43 2.04 -2.28
CA THR A 187 -3.59 1.53 -1.56
C THR A 187 -3.24 0.21 -0.88
N ALA A 188 -3.55 0.09 0.42
CA ALA A 188 -3.34 -1.14 1.18
C ALA A 188 -4.41 -1.32 2.27
N ASN A 189 -4.40 -2.47 2.93
CA ASN A 189 -5.36 -2.82 3.97
C ASN A 189 -5.03 -2.24 5.36
N ASP A 190 -3.94 -1.48 5.48
CA ASP A 190 -3.54 -0.80 6.71
C ASP A 190 -3.06 0.61 6.43
N ALA A 191 -3.61 1.59 7.18
CA ALA A 191 -3.33 3.02 6.99
C ALA A 191 -1.85 3.38 7.22
N TYR A 192 -1.19 2.73 8.20
CA TYR A 192 0.22 3.00 8.47
C TYR A 192 1.10 2.45 7.35
N ILE A 193 0.84 1.21 6.90
CA ILE A 193 1.56 0.61 5.76
C ILE A 193 1.39 1.49 4.53
N THR A 194 0.16 1.91 4.22
CA THR A 194 -0.14 2.78 3.07
C THR A 194 0.68 4.06 3.10
N LYS A 195 0.69 4.76 4.24
CA LYS A 195 1.46 5.99 4.40
C LYS A 195 2.96 5.73 4.32
N ARG A 196 3.48 4.75 5.10
CA ARG A 196 4.93 4.50 5.16
C ARG A 196 5.52 4.02 3.84
N THR A 197 4.75 3.28 3.04
CA THR A 197 5.17 2.88 1.69
C THR A 197 5.48 4.10 0.83
N LEU A 198 4.63 5.13 0.87
CA LEU A 198 4.88 6.39 0.15
C LEU A 198 6.01 7.23 0.76
N ASP A 199 6.14 7.25 2.10
CA ASP A 199 7.21 7.99 2.78
C ASP A 199 8.62 7.42 2.49
N ILE A 200 8.70 6.12 2.16
CA ILE A 200 9.96 5.41 1.86
C ILE A 200 10.35 5.57 0.39
N LEU A 201 9.36 5.71 -0.49
CA LEU A 201 9.51 5.86 -1.93
C LEU A 201 10.30 7.12 -2.29
#